data_19d105ee2a5e7c431066ce8b4fd8198c
#
_entry.id   19d105ee2a5e7c431066ce8b4fd8198c
#
_cell.length_a   1.000
_cell.length_b   1.000
_cell.length_c   1.000
_cell.angle_alpha   90.00
_cell.angle_beta   90.00
_cell.angle_gamma   90.00
#
_symmetry.space_group_name_H-M   'P 1'
#
loop_
_entity.id
_entity.type
_entity.pdbx_description
1 polymer ?
#
loop_
_entity_poly.entity_id
_entity_poly.type
_entity_poly.pdbx_seq_one_letter_code
_entity_poly.pdbx_strand_id
1 'polypeptide(L)'
;MTLGPPPLTGDSAAGVIARMLKARGVDRVFGLCGGHIMPLWMRLDAEGIALVDVRDERAAVYMAHAYGQLKRAIGVALVTAGPGVTNAMTGIANAHVARAPVLVLSGVPPRPQENRGALQDMVHTDLVRGITRYARTVREAALVPQELDQALARAAGLGGDPGPAYLDFPTDTLRGEVPRALQAPFWFEPQVASRCGAPLAVD
;
A
#
# COMPACT_ATOMS: atom_id res chain seq x y z
N MET A 1 -17.34 -3.02 30.54
CA MET A 1 -15.94 -3.28 30.20
C MET A 1 -15.87 -3.38 28.67
N THR A 2 -15.54 -2.30 27.99
CA THR A 2 -15.24 -2.35 26.56
C THR A 2 -13.86 -3.00 26.42
N LEU A 3 -13.84 -4.26 26.03
CA LEU A 3 -12.59 -4.89 25.63
C LEU A 3 -12.01 -4.06 24.51
N GLY A 4 -10.76 -3.61 24.65
CA GLY A 4 -10.03 -2.95 23.58
C GLY A 4 -10.00 -3.82 22.32
N PRO A 5 -9.63 -3.25 21.17
CA PRO A 5 -9.55 -4.03 19.95
C PRO A 5 -8.62 -5.25 20.14
N PRO A 6 -8.93 -6.39 19.51
CA PRO A 6 -8.13 -7.61 19.67
C PRO A 6 -6.66 -7.35 19.29
N PRO A 7 -5.72 -8.07 19.91
CA PRO A 7 -4.31 -7.95 19.58
C PRO A 7 -4.06 -8.32 18.10
N LEU A 8 -3.12 -7.63 17.45
CA LEU A 8 -2.71 -7.95 16.09
C LEU A 8 -1.93 -9.27 16.08
N THR A 9 -2.46 -10.26 15.38
CA THR A 9 -1.79 -11.55 15.15
C THR A 9 -0.98 -11.55 13.86
N GLY A 10 -0.11 -12.53 13.67
CA GLY A 10 0.57 -12.77 12.40
C GLY A 10 -0.41 -13.07 11.26
N ASP A 11 -1.55 -13.67 11.56
CA ASP A 11 -2.58 -14.03 10.57
C ASP A 11 -3.60 -12.91 10.33
N SER A 12 -3.48 -11.77 10.99
CA SER A 12 -4.27 -10.57 10.65
C SER A 12 -3.93 -10.09 9.23
N ALA A 13 -4.89 -9.43 8.57
CA ALA A 13 -4.67 -8.86 7.25
C ALA A 13 -3.40 -7.97 7.20
N ALA A 14 -3.18 -7.15 8.23
CA ALA A 14 -1.97 -6.35 8.36
C ALA A 14 -0.70 -7.22 8.41
N GLY A 15 -0.72 -8.34 9.16
CA GLY A 15 0.40 -9.28 9.22
C GLY A 15 0.65 -9.97 7.88
N VAL A 16 -0.41 -10.37 7.20
CA VAL A 16 -0.31 -10.98 5.86
C VAL A 16 0.28 -10.00 4.85
N ILE A 17 -0.19 -8.74 4.83
CA ILE A 17 0.40 -7.69 3.97
C ILE A 17 1.89 -7.55 4.24
N ALA A 18 2.30 -7.44 5.50
CA ALA A 18 3.70 -7.25 5.86
C ALA A 18 4.58 -8.42 5.39
N ARG A 19 4.14 -9.67 5.62
CA ARG A 19 4.85 -10.87 5.14
C ARG A 19 4.93 -10.94 3.62
N MET A 20 3.83 -10.63 2.92
CA MET A 20 3.82 -10.62 1.45
C MET A 20 4.78 -9.58 0.88
N LEU A 21 4.82 -8.37 1.44
CA LEU A 21 5.77 -7.34 1.03
C LEU A 21 7.21 -7.78 1.29
N LYS A 22 7.49 -8.35 2.46
CA LYS A 22 8.82 -8.87 2.79
C LYS A 22 9.26 -9.99 1.84
N ALA A 23 8.37 -10.95 1.56
CA ALA A 23 8.64 -12.04 0.63
C ALA A 23 8.92 -11.53 -0.81
N ARG A 24 8.43 -10.35 -1.16
CA ARG A 24 8.68 -9.65 -2.43
C ARG A 24 9.93 -8.77 -2.40
N GLY A 25 10.75 -8.84 -1.33
CA GLY A 25 11.99 -8.10 -1.21
C GLY A 25 11.83 -6.64 -0.80
N VAL A 26 10.65 -6.25 -0.31
CA VAL A 26 10.46 -4.90 0.27
C VAL A 26 11.21 -4.86 1.60
N ASP A 27 12.27 -4.07 1.67
CA ASP A 27 13.12 -3.90 2.85
C ASP A 27 12.79 -2.62 3.63
N ARG A 28 12.08 -1.68 3.01
CA ARG A 28 11.65 -0.43 3.65
C ARG A 28 10.38 0.15 3.05
N VAL A 29 9.69 0.91 3.87
CA VAL A 29 8.47 1.64 3.53
C VAL A 29 8.65 3.08 3.98
N PHE A 30 8.23 4.04 3.16
CA PHE A 30 8.27 5.47 3.44
C PHE A 30 6.87 5.93 3.82
N GLY A 31 6.69 6.61 4.94
CA GLY A 31 5.34 6.96 5.33
C GLY A 31 5.22 7.93 6.48
N LEU A 32 3.98 8.34 6.71
CA LEU A 32 3.56 9.08 7.88
C LEU A 32 2.41 8.34 8.53
N CYS A 33 2.66 7.90 9.76
CA CYS A 33 1.71 7.08 10.49
C CYS A 33 0.49 7.88 10.94
N GLY A 34 -0.66 7.22 10.99
CA GLY A 34 -1.90 7.73 11.57
C GLY A 34 -2.79 6.60 12.05
N GLY A 35 -3.86 6.93 12.79
CA GLY A 35 -4.67 5.94 13.49
C GLY A 35 -5.23 4.82 12.61
N HIS A 36 -5.70 5.15 11.42
CA HIS A 36 -6.34 4.16 10.54
C HIS A 36 -5.38 3.17 9.91
N ILE A 37 -4.09 3.52 9.75
CA ILE A 37 -3.08 2.64 9.16
C ILE A 37 -2.12 2.04 10.21
N MET A 38 -2.26 2.42 11.46
CA MET A 38 -1.42 1.94 12.57
C MET A 38 -1.29 0.41 12.64
N PRO A 39 -2.34 -0.40 12.43
CA PRO A 39 -2.18 -1.85 12.45
C PRO A 39 -1.15 -2.38 11.45
N LEU A 40 -1.12 -1.79 10.25
CA LEU A 40 -0.14 -2.19 9.24
C LEU A 40 1.27 -1.68 9.59
N TRP A 41 1.39 -0.44 10.08
CA TRP A 41 2.65 0.13 10.54
C TRP A 41 3.35 -0.78 11.56
N MET A 42 2.61 -1.20 12.59
CA MET A 42 3.14 -2.09 13.63
C MET A 42 3.57 -3.46 13.10
N ARG A 43 2.85 -3.99 12.10
CA ARG A 43 3.20 -5.30 11.52
C ARG A 43 4.39 -5.23 10.58
N LEU A 44 4.55 -4.15 9.83
CA LEU A 44 5.74 -3.92 9.01
C LEU A 44 7.00 -3.89 9.86
N ASP A 45 6.97 -3.15 10.98
CA ASP A 45 8.07 -3.09 11.95
C ASP A 45 8.39 -4.47 12.55
N ALA A 46 7.36 -5.19 12.98
CA ALA A 46 7.50 -6.54 13.55
C ALA A 46 8.09 -7.56 12.56
N GLU A 47 7.86 -7.40 11.26
CA GLU A 47 8.47 -8.22 10.21
C GLU A 47 9.88 -7.73 9.83
N GLY A 48 10.39 -6.67 10.46
CA GLY A 48 11.71 -6.11 10.21
C GLY A 48 11.83 -5.37 8.87
N ILE A 49 10.72 -4.79 8.39
CA ILE A 49 10.72 -3.84 7.28
C ILE A 49 11.02 -2.45 7.85
N ALA A 50 12.06 -1.80 7.39
CA ALA A 50 12.45 -0.48 7.89
C ALA A 50 11.36 0.56 7.58
N LEU A 51 10.94 1.29 8.60
CA LEU A 51 9.97 2.38 8.47
C LEU A 51 10.72 3.71 8.42
N VAL A 52 10.63 4.40 7.29
CA VAL A 52 11.23 5.71 7.09
C VAL A 52 10.14 6.76 7.29
N ASP A 53 10.11 7.33 8.50
CA ASP A 53 9.14 8.35 8.88
C ASP A 53 9.41 9.67 8.15
N VAL A 54 8.36 10.27 7.60
CA VAL A 54 8.42 11.54 6.89
C VAL A 54 7.59 12.60 7.62
N ARG A 55 7.72 13.87 7.22
CA ARG A 55 6.92 14.98 7.76
C ARG A 55 5.86 15.48 6.79
N ASP A 56 5.77 14.85 5.62
CA ASP A 56 4.83 15.18 4.56
C ASP A 56 4.62 13.96 3.67
N GLU A 57 3.37 13.59 3.41
CA GLU A 57 3.03 12.39 2.65
C GLU A 57 3.46 12.46 1.18
N ARG A 58 3.61 13.67 0.62
CA ARG A 58 4.21 13.86 -0.70
C ARG A 58 5.63 13.31 -0.72
N ALA A 59 6.40 13.61 0.34
CA ALA A 59 7.76 13.11 0.48
C ALA A 59 7.79 11.58 0.55
N ALA A 60 6.84 10.94 1.24
CA ALA A 60 6.75 9.48 1.29
C ALA A 60 6.66 8.87 -0.12
N VAL A 61 5.77 9.41 -0.96
CA VAL A 61 5.57 8.89 -2.32
C VAL A 61 6.77 9.20 -3.22
N TYR A 62 7.36 10.41 -3.13
CA TYR A 62 8.58 10.74 -3.88
C TYR A 62 9.77 9.86 -3.49
N MET A 63 9.95 9.59 -2.19
CA MET A 63 11.01 8.70 -1.71
C MET A 63 10.78 7.25 -2.16
N ALA A 64 9.54 6.75 -2.08
CA ALA A 64 9.17 5.44 -2.61
C ALA A 64 9.45 5.34 -4.11
N HIS A 65 9.07 6.36 -4.89
CA HIS A 65 9.33 6.45 -6.32
C HIS A 65 10.84 6.37 -6.61
N ALA A 66 11.63 7.27 -6.03
CA ALA A 66 13.07 7.33 -6.27
C ALA A 66 13.78 6.03 -5.85
N TYR A 67 13.41 5.51 -4.68
CA TYR A 67 13.96 4.26 -4.14
C TYR A 67 13.63 3.07 -5.05
N GLY A 68 12.37 2.95 -5.48
CA GLY A 68 11.92 1.89 -6.39
C GLY A 68 12.68 1.92 -7.70
N GLN A 69 12.89 3.10 -8.29
CA GLN A 69 13.67 3.25 -9.52
C GLN A 69 15.14 2.83 -9.35
N LEU A 70 15.80 3.29 -8.27
CA LEU A 70 17.20 2.94 -7.99
C LEU A 70 17.38 1.45 -7.74
N LYS A 71 16.44 0.82 -7.04
CA LYS A 71 16.46 -0.62 -6.75
C LYS A 71 15.91 -1.49 -7.88
N ARG A 72 15.30 -0.90 -8.90
CA ARG A 72 14.55 -1.60 -9.96
C ARG A 72 13.47 -2.51 -9.36
N ALA A 73 12.73 -1.97 -8.40
CA ALA A 73 11.71 -2.65 -7.63
C ALA A 73 10.47 -1.76 -7.47
N ILE A 74 9.43 -2.27 -6.85
CA ILE A 74 8.26 -1.46 -6.47
C ILE A 74 8.62 -0.71 -5.18
N GLY A 75 8.55 0.62 -5.22
CA GLY A 75 8.64 1.44 -4.02
C GLY A 75 7.33 1.43 -3.26
N VAL A 76 7.37 1.43 -1.94
CA VAL A 76 6.16 1.36 -1.09
C VAL A 76 6.05 2.61 -0.23
N ALA A 77 4.90 3.28 -0.33
CA ALA A 77 4.53 4.39 0.55
C ALA A 77 3.33 4.01 1.42
N LEU A 78 3.32 4.52 2.66
CA LEU A 78 2.27 4.27 3.63
C LEU A 78 1.76 5.61 4.19
N VAL A 79 0.47 5.87 4.06
CA VAL A 79 -0.15 7.14 4.46
C VAL A 79 -1.44 6.90 5.25
N THR A 80 -1.84 7.87 6.06
CA THR A 80 -3.12 7.76 6.76
C THR A 80 -4.29 8.17 5.86
N ALA A 81 -5.51 7.99 6.37
CA ALA A 81 -6.76 8.37 5.69
C ALA A 81 -6.90 9.88 5.50
N GLY A 82 -7.86 10.29 4.67
CA GLY A 82 -8.27 11.68 4.49
C GLY A 82 -7.13 12.57 3.96
N PRO A 83 -6.70 13.57 4.75
CA PRO A 83 -5.66 14.49 4.34
C PRO A 83 -4.32 13.81 4.03
N GLY A 84 -4.03 12.65 4.62
CA GLY A 84 -2.83 11.88 4.28
C GLY A 84 -2.84 11.43 2.82
N VAL A 85 -3.97 10.96 2.32
CA VAL A 85 -4.12 10.58 0.90
C VAL A 85 -4.11 11.81 0.01
N THR A 86 -4.85 12.86 0.35
CA THR A 86 -4.89 14.07 -0.49
C THR A 86 -3.52 14.75 -0.58
N ASN A 87 -2.74 14.78 0.49
CA ASN A 87 -1.35 15.25 0.44
C ASN A 87 -0.47 14.36 -0.46
N ALA A 88 -0.64 13.04 -0.42
CA ALA A 88 0.12 12.11 -1.25
C ALA A 88 -0.16 12.22 -2.75
N MET A 89 -1.31 12.79 -3.16
CA MET A 89 -1.76 12.84 -4.57
C MET A 89 -0.73 13.46 -5.51
N THR A 90 -0.01 14.50 -5.08
CA THR A 90 1.03 15.13 -5.91
C THR A 90 2.14 14.12 -6.27
N GLY A 91 2.60 13.34 -5.28
CA GLY A 91 3.61 12.30 -5.51
C GLY A 91 3.08 11.16 -6.37
N ILE A 92 1.81 10.75 -6.17
CA ILE A 92 1.14 9.72 -6.96
C ILE A 92 1.02 10.16 -8.41
N ALA A 93 0.57 11.39 -8.67
CA ALA A 93 0.46 11.95 -10.01
C ALA A 93 1.84 11.99 -10.72
N ASN A 94 2.89 12.41 -10.01
CA ASN A 94 4.23 12.40 -10.54
C ASN A 94 4.70 10.97 -10.91
N ALA A 95 4.48 10.00 -10.02
CA ALA A 95 4.82 8.59 -10.30
C ALA A 95 4.02 8.03 -11.49
N HIS A 96 2.76 8.46 -11.66
CA HIS A 96 1.91 8.07 -12.79
C HIS A 96 2.49 8.56 -14.13
N VAL A 97 2.85 9.83 -14.22
CA VAL A 97 3.44 10.41 -15.45
C VAL A 97 4.81 9.79 -15.73
N ALA A 98 5.62 9.57 -14.69
CA ALA A 98 6.94 8.94 -14.79
C ALA A 98 6.87 7.42 -15.05
N ARG A 99 5.67 6.81 -15.06
CA ARG A 99 5.48 5.35 -15.15
C ARG A 99 6.28 4.58 -14.09
N ALA A 100 6.46 5.18 -12.92
CA ALA A 100 7.22 4.60 -11.84
C ALA A 100 6.37 3.62 -11.03
N PRO A 101 6.83 2.38 -10.81
CA PRO A 101 6.11 1.40 -10.02
C PRO A 101 6.15 1.77 -8.53
N VAL A 102 5.03 2.25 -8.03
CA VAL A 102 4.85 2.61 -6.61
C VAL A 102 3.58 1.96 -6.08
N LEU A 103 3.66 1.33 -4.92
CA LEU A 103 2.50 0.89 -4.16
C LEU A 103 2.24 1.89 -3.03
N VAL A 104 1.05 2.48 -3.03
CA VAL A 104 0.59 3.36 -1.95
C VAL A 104 -0.47 2.64 -1.14
N LEU A 105 -0.23 2.51 0.15
CA LEU A 105 -1.13 1.85 1.11
C LEU A 105 -1.69 2.88 2.08
N SER A 106 -2.99 2.81 2.34
CA SER A 106 -3.67 3.71 3.28
C SER A 106 -4.68 2.95 4.16
N GLY A 107 -5.11 3.61 5.24
CA GLY A 107 -6.24 3.15 6.03
C GLY A 107 -7.49 3.99 5.75
N VAL A 108 -8.64 3.47 6.14
CA VAL A 108 -9.90 4.20 6.21
C VAL A 108 -10.59 3.89 7.54
N PRO A 109 -11.59 4.67 7.96
CA PRO A 109 -12.39 4.36 9.15
C PRO A 109 -12.91 2.91 9.12
N PRO A 110 -13.15 2.30 10.29
CA PRO A 110 -13.74 0.97 10.34
C PRO A 110 -15.14 0.99 9.71
N ARG A 111 -15.52 -0.09 9.01
CA ARG A 111 -16.76 -0.21 8.24
C ARG A 111 -18.04 0.25 8.98
N PRO A 112 -18.22 -0.01 10.29
CA PRO A 112 -19.40 0.50 11.00
C PRO A 112 -19.47 2.02 11.12
N GLN A 113 -18.38 2.73 10.88
CA GLN A 113 -18.29 4.20 10.97
C GLN A 113 -18.30 4.90 9.61
N GLU A 114 -18.25 4.16 8.51
CA GLU A 114 -18.28 4.72 7.15
C GLU A 114 -19.56 5.53 6.91
N ASN A 115 -19.42 6.68 6.28
CA ASN A 115 -20.51 7.62 5.96
C ASN A 115 -21.30 8.10 7.20
N ARG A 116 -20.65 8.13 8.36
CA ARG A 116 -21.25 8.59 9.64
C ARG A 116 -20.50 9.77 10.26
N GLY A 117 -19.69 10.47 9.48
CA GLY A 117 -18.89 11.59 9.94
C GLY A 117 -17.69 11.17 10.80
N ALA A 118 -17.16 9.98 10.59
CA ALA A 118 -15.94 9.54 11.24
C ALA A 118 -14.76 10.42 10.84
N LEU A 119 -13.72 10.46 11.69
CA LEU A 119 -12.51 11.18 11.40
C LEU A 119 -11.89 10.65 10.07
N GLN A 120 -11.62 11.57 9.14
CA GLN A 120 -10.96 11.27 7.87
C GLN A 120 -11.77 10.33 6.94
N ASP A 121 -13.08 10.31 7.09
CA ASP A 121 -13.99 9.51 6.27
C ASP A 121 -14.13 10.13 4.88
N MET A 122 -13.48 9.54 3.89
CA MET A 122 -13.46 9.97 2.48
C MET A 122 -13.37 8.77 1.55
N VAL A 123 -13.96 8.89 0.36
CA VAL A 123 -13.80 7.90 -0.71
C VAL A 123 -12.51 8.19 -1.48
N HIS A 124 -11.39 7.67 -1.00
CA HIS A 124 -10.07 7.97 -1.57
C HIS A 124 -9.89 7.42 -2.98
N THR A 125 -10.47 6.26 -3.27
CA THR A 125 -10.34 5.61 -4.59
C THR A 125 -10.86 6.50 -5.72
N ASP A 126 -11.87 7.33 -5.48
CA ASP A 126 -12.38 8.27 -6.49
C ASP A 126 -11.39 9.42 -6.75
N LEU A 127 -10.62 9.81 -5.73
CA LEU A 127 -9.61 10.85 -5.87
C LEU A 127 -8.39 10.38 -6.65
N VAL A 128 -7.95 9.13 -6.45
CA VAL A 128 -6.69 8.62 -7.01
C VAL A 128 -6.86 7.81 -8.30
N ARG A 129 -8.09 7.44 -8.67
CA ARG A 129 -8.38 6.56 -9.82
C ARG A 129 -7.76 7.06 -11.13
N GLY A 130 -7.80 8.37 -11.40
CA GLY A 130 -7.27 8.96 -12.62
C GLY A 130 -5.75 9.02 -12.69
N ILE A 131 -5.07 8.81 -11.57
CA ILE A 131 -3.61 8.92 -11.44
C ILE A 131 -2.95 7.61 -10.93
N THR A 132 -3.66 6.48 -11.02
CA THR A 132 -3.15 5.16 -10.63
C THR A 132 -3.45 4.13 -11.71
N ARG A 133 -2.71 3.01 -11.70
CA ARG A 133 -2.97 1.84 -12.56
C ARG A 133 -3.95 0.88 -11.93
N TYR A 134 -4.10 0.98 -10.62
CA TYR A 134 -5.04 0.19 -9.81
C TYR A 134 -5.40 0.98 -8.56
N ALA A 135 -6.68 1.05 -8.23
CA ALA A 135 -7.15 1.70 -7.00
C ALA A 135 -8.33 0.90 -6.42
N ARG A 136 -8.20 0.48 -5.16
CA ARG A 136 -9.20 -0.35 -4.50
C ARG A 136 -9.27 -0.11 -3.00
N THR A 137 -10.50 -0.10 -2.46
CA THR A 137 -10.77 -0.26 -1.04
C THR A 137 -11.03 -1.74 -0.77
N VAL A 138 -10.17 -2.38 0.03
CA VAL A 138 -10.27 -3.81 0.36
C VAL A 138 -11.03 -3.96 1.68
N ARG A 139 -12.30 -4.37 1.60
CA ARG A 139 -13.20 -4.43 2.75
C ARG A 139 -13.20 -5.76 3.49
N GLU A 140 -12.71 -6.81 2.86
CA GLU A 140 -12.70 -8.17 3.41
C GLU A 140 -11.27 -8.66 3.61
N ALA A 141 -10.93 -9.10 4.82
CA ALA A 141 -9.61 -9.61 5.14
C ALA A 141 -9.20 -10.79 4.23
N ALA A 142 -10.14 -11.64 3.88
CA ALA A 142 -9.92 -12.78 3.00
C ALA A 142 -9.46 -12.40 1.58
N LEU A 143 -9.80 -11.20 1.10
CA LEU A 143 -9.41 -10.70 -0.23
C LEU A 143 -8.06 -9.99 -0.23
N VAL A 144 -7.50 -9.67 0.93
CA VAL A 144 -6.26 -8.89 1.04
C VAL A 144 -5.10 -9.51 0.27
N PRO A 145 -4.82 -10.82 0.33
CA PRO A 145 -3.71 -11.40 -0.43
C PRO A 145 -3.87 -11.22 -1.93
N GLN A 146 -5.07 -11.50 -2.46
CA GLN A 146 -5.38 -11.37 -3.87
C GLN A 146 -5.27 -9.92 -4.34
N GLU A 147 -5.85 -8.97 -3.60
CA GLU A 147 -5.87 -7.56 -3.96
C GLU A 147 -4.48 -6.93 -3.90
N LEU A 148 -3.67 -7.32 -2.91
CA LEU A 148 -2.28 -6.87 -2.82
C LEU A 148 -1.45 -7.39 -4.00
N ASP A 149 -1.61 -8.66 -4.35
CA ASP A 149 -0.91 -9.25 -5.50
C ASP A 149 -1.31 -8.57 -6.82
N GLN A 150 -2.60 -8.33 -7.01
CA GLN A 150 -3.12 -7.59 -8.16
C GLN A 150 -2.55 -6.17 -8.23
N ALA A 151 -2.50 -5.45 -7.10
CA ALA A 151 -1.96 -4.10 -7.04
C ALA A 151 -0.47 -4.07 -7.40
N LEU A 152 0.32 -5.00 -6.86
CA LEU A 152 1.74 -5.14 -7.18
C LEU A 152 1.96 -5.47 -8.66
N ALA A 153 1.17 -6.40 -9.21
CA ALA A 153 1.24 -6.76 -10.63
C ALA A 153 0.92 -5.57 -11.54
N ARG A 154 -0.13 -4.80 -11.20
CA ARG A 154 -0.51 -3.60 -11.97
C ARG A 154 0.53 -2.49 -11.83
N ALA A 155 1.10 -2.29 -10.64
CA ALA A 155 2.18 -1.33 -10.47
C ALA A 155 3.40 -1.68 -11.32
N ALA A 156 3.72 -2.97 -11.45
CA ALA A 156 4.80 -3.47 -12.31
C ALA A 156 4.51 -3.43 -13.81
N GLY A 157 3.29 -3.06 -14.23
CA GLY A 157 2.90 -2.95 -15.63
C GLY A 157 2.27 -4.21 -16.24
N LEU A 158 1.76 -5.14 -15.42
CA LEU A 158 0.99 -6.26 -15.94
C LEU A 158 -0.31 -5.77 -16.59
N GLY A 159 -0.44 -6.01 -17.89
CA GLY A 159 -1.60 -5.59 -18.67
C GLY A 159 -1.59 -4.12 -19.10
N GLY A 160 -0.43 -3.42 -19.03
CA GLY A 160 -0.27 -2.04 -19.48
C GLY A 160 1.06 -1.43 -19.08
N ASP A 161 1.11 -0.11 -19.02
CA ASP A 161 2.27 0.61 -18.51
C ASP A 161 2.44 0.44 -17.00
N PRO A 162 3.67 0.39 -16.47
CA PRO A 162 3.90 0.48 -15.04
C PRO A 162 3.44 1.83 -14.47
N GLY A 163 3.29 1.92 -13.17
CA GLY A 163 2.86 3.15 -12.52
C GLY A 163 2.36 2.89 -11.10
N PRO A 164 1.82 3.91 -10.41
CA PRO A 164 1.35 3.74 -9.06
C PRO A 164 0.09 2.87 -8.98
N ALA A 165 0.03 2.02 -7.96
CA ALA A 165 -1.16 1.34 -7.49
C ALA A 165 -1.51 1.81 -6.08
N TYR A 166 -2.79 1.81 -5.76
CA TYR A 166 -3.32 2.29 -4.49
C TYR A 166 -4.26 1.27 -3.86
N LEU A 167 -4.04 0.97 -2.60
CA LEU A 167 -4.97 0.18 -1.78
C LEU A 167 -5.25 0.89 -0.46
N ASP A 168 -6.51 0.93 -0.07
CA ASP A 168 -6.86 1.29 1.29
C ASP A 168 -7.71 0.21 1.97
N PHE A 169 -7.68 0.24 3.29
CA PHE A 169 -8.25 -0.80 4.11
C PHE A 169 -9.01 -0.20 5.30
N PRO A 170 -10.26 -0.60 5.54
CA PRO A 170 -10.89 -0.33 6.82
C PRO A 170 -10.02 -0.86 7.98
N THR A 171 -9.93 -0.09 9.06
CA THR A 171 -9.08 -0.47 10.22
C THR A 171 -9.48 -1.83 10.80
N ASP A 172 -10.77 -2.16 10.80
CA ASP A 172 -11.28 -3.46 11.23
C ASP A 172 -10.91 -4.58 10.25
N THR A 173 -10.82 -4.30 8.95
CA THR A 173 -10.29 -5.25 7.95
C THR A 173 -8.82 -5.55 8.21
N LEU A 174 -7.98 -4.53 8.48
CA LEU A 174 -6.55 -4.73 8.80
C LEU A 174 -6.35 -5.61 10.04
N ARG A 175 -7.29 -5.57 10.99
CA ARG A 175 -7.27 -6.41 12.20
C ARG A 175 -7.92 -7.77 12.00
N GLY A 176 -8.71 -7.94 10.94
CA GLY A 176 -9.40 -9.19 10.60
C GLY A 176 -8.40 -10.29 10.25
N GLU A 177 -8.74 -11.53 10.59
CA GLU A 177 -7.90 -12.69 10.26
C GLU A 177 -8.11 -13.12 8.81
N VAL A 178 -7.00 -13.45 8.15
CA VAL A 178 -6.99 -14.06 6.82
C VAL A 178 -6.92 -15.57 6.97
N PRO A 179 -7.87 -16.34 6.42
CA PRO A 179 -7.81 -17.78 6.46
C PRO A 179 -6.49 -18.33 5.90
N ARG A 180 -5.87 -19.28 6.60
CA ARG A 180 -4.54 -19.82 6.22
C ARG A 180 -4.48 -20.37 4.80
N ALA A 181 -5.58 -20.95 4.31
CA ALA A 181 -5.67 -21.44 2.94
C ALA A 181 -5.53 -20.33 1.88
N LEU A 182 -5.83 -19.07 2.24
CA LEU A 182 -5.73 -17.90 1.36
C LEU A 182 -4.42 -17.13 1.55
N GLN A 183 -3.57 -17.52 2.50
CA GLN A 183 -2.26 -16.91 2.73
C GLN A 183 -1.15 -17.52 1.86
N ALA A 184 -1.46 -18.58 1.12
CA ALA A 184 -0.52 -19.13 0.14
C ALA A 184 -0.25 -18.05 -0.93
N PRO A 185 0.99 -17.88 -1.34
CA PRO A 185 1.34 -16.84 -2.29
C PRO A 185 0.57 -17.05 -3.59
N PHE A 186 -0.24 -16.07 -3.98
CA PHE A 186 -0.68 -15.94 -5.35
C PHE A 186 0.58 -15.57 -6.14
N TRP A 187 1.08 -16.53 -6.91
CA TRP A 187 2.34 -16.37 -7.62
C TRP A 187 2.11 -15.64 -8.94
N PHE A 188 2.22 -14.32 -8.93
CA PHE A 188 2.85 -13.66 -10.05
C PHE A 188 4.32 -13.51 -9.71
N GLU A 189 5.17 -14.32 -10.29
CA GLU A 189 6.60 -14.00 -10.27
C GLU A 189 6.75 -12.58 -10.83
N PRO A 190 7.30 -11.64 -10.07
CA PRO A 190 7.53 -10.32 -10.59
C PRO A 190 8.65 -10.42 -11.63
N GLN A 191 8.31 -10.50 -12.89
CA GLN A 191 9.26 -10.18 -13.97
C GLN A 191 9.49 -8.65 -13.99
N VAL A 192 9.60 -8.02 -12.83
CA VAL A 192 9.88 -6.60 -12.67
C VAL A 192 11.29 -6.28 -13.18
N ALA A 193 12.23 -7.22 -13.09
CA ALA A 193 13.61 -7.01 -13.50
C ALA A 193 13.80 -6.83 -15.02
N SER A 194 12.85 -7.28 -15.85
CA SER A 194 13.00 -7.18 -17.31
C SER A 194 12.23 -6.01 -17.95
N ARG A 195 11.34 -5.34 -17.19
CA ARG A 195 10.51 -4.25 -17.73
C ARG A 195 10.73 -2.88 -17.07
N CYS A 196 11.49 -2.80 -16.01
CA CYS A 196 12.11 -1.52 -15.63
C CYS A 196 13.12 -1.21 -16.73
N GLY A 197 12.72 -0.39 -17.70
CA GLY A 197 13.38 -0.17 -18.94
C GLY A 197 14.88 0.04 -18.82
N ALA A 198 15.58 -0.21 -19.92
CA ALA A 198 16.97 0.21 -20.09
C ALA A 198 17.15 1.63 -19.53
N PRO A 199 18.29 1.93 -18.89
CA PRO A 199 18.56 3.27 -18.43
C PRO A 199 18.23 4.24 -19.57
N LEU A 200 17.43 5.27 -19.29
CA LEU A 200 17.24 6.36 -20.20
C LEU A 200 18.64 6.81 -20.61
N ALA A 201 19.01 6.59 -21.88
CA ALA A 201 20.18 7.23 -22.42
C ALA A 201 19.90 8.74 -22.30
N VAL A 202 20.65 9.40 -21.44
CA VAL A 202 20.66 10.85 -21.36
C VAL A 202 21.66 11.23 -22.45
N ASP A 203 21.16 11.71 -23.60
CA ASP A 203 21.95 12.41 -24.60
C ASP A 203 22.35 13.78 -24.09
#